data_edd585a2cb9d638ab1a3c1a1b51fabea
#
_entry.id   edd585a2cb9d638ab1a3c1a1b51fabea
#
_cell.length_a   1.000
_cell.length_b   1.000
_cell.length_c   1.000
_cell.angle_alpha   90.00
_cell.angle_beta   90.00
_cell.angle_gamma   90.00
#
_symmetry.space_group_name_H-M   'P 1'
#
loop_
_entity.id
_entity.type
_entity.pdbx_description
1 polymer ?
#
loop_
_entity_poly.entity_id
_entity_poly.type
_entity_poly.pdbx_seq_one_letter_code
_entity_poly.pdbx_strand_id
1 'polypeptide(L)'
;MDTPSRAFTPLSPLDPTMDAEANHYWSYHGLDRLLACKAPVTASEDEDGFIAVHQICELAFHQMLLDLPRALTALEAVFPSTAPTPLLPALPCAALEDALYFLRRVNRFWRTVNATLPILGDLRAFVEFREALGPTSGFQSAQFRRLELLSGAPTYWHGGTADEAGTPHVAETAFDARYGAELEALAIEVSGRSLRDYAARLRDAWDPDCCAPESPFYALAQGLLRYERAQLRFHQAHLAVAKTQLARVGVYTGTGGSAFATYLRRYEERHGELFPGLSAVAGPLNA
;
A
#
# COMPACT_ATOMS: atom_id res chain seq x y z
N MET A 1 -45.00 -0.38 -29.96
CA MET A 1 -45.33 -0.93 -28.62
C MET A 1 -44.01 -1.12 -27.88
N ASP A 2 -43.64 -0.11 -27.11
CA ASP A 2 -42.45 -0.16 -26.31
C ASP A 2 -42.71 -1.10 -25.12
N THR A 3 -42.00 -2.21 -25.07
CA THR A 3 -41.98 -3.09 -23.92
C THR A 3 -41.34 -2.31 -22.76
N PRO A 4 -42.04 -2.08 -21.64
CA PRO A 4 -41.44 -1.37 -20.53
C PRO A 4 -40.24 -2.19 -20.05
N SER A 5 -39.03 -1.60 -20.09
CA SER A 5 -37.85 -2.13 -19.43
C SER A 5 -38.23 -2.40 -17.98
N ARG A 6 -38.32 -3.66 -17.60
CA ARG A 6 -38.47 -4.04 -16.17
C ARG A 6 -37.20 -3.59 -15.46
N ALA A 7 -37.27 -2.43 -14.85
CA ALA A 7 -36.21 -2.01 -13.94
C ALA A 7 -36.04 -3.10 -12.88
N PHE A 8 -34.80 -3.58 -12.72
CA PHE A 8 -34.46 -4.54 -11.68
C PHE A 8 -34.67 -3.85 -10.32
N THR A 9 -35.50 -4.42 -9.47
CA THR A 9 -35.67 -3.90 -8.11
C THR A 9 -34.41 -4.25 -7.30
N PRO A 10 -33.68 -3.25 -6.78
CA PRO A 10 -32.53 -3.53 -5.95
C PRO A 10 -32.92 -4.42 -4.77
N LEU A 11 -32.06 -5.38 -4.44
CA LEU A 11 -32.22 -6.21 -3.23
C LEU A 11 -32.07 -5.32 -1.99
N SER A 12 -32.89 -5.53 -0.98
CA SER A 12 -32.70 -4.91 0.32
C SER A 12 -31.32 -5.35 0.88
N PRO A 13 -30.54 -4.43 1.47
CA PRO A 13 -29.35 -4.81 2.17
C PRO A 13 -29.66 -5.88 3.24
N LEU A 14 -28.78 -6.88 3.38
CA LEU A 14 -28.87 -7.83 4.49
C LEU A 14 -28.69 -7.04 5.80
N ASP A 15 -29.51 -7.38 6.80
CA ASP A 15 -29.28 -6.86 8.15
C ASP A 15 -28.15 -7.67 8.80
N PRO A 16 -26.95 -7.09 8.98
CA PRO A 16 -25.81 -7.83 9.50
C PRO A 16 -26.00 -8.28 10.94
N THR A 17 -26.88 -7.63 11.71
CA THR A 17 -27.12 -7.99 13.11
C THR A 17 -28.01 -9.21 13.25
N MET A 18 -28.95 -9.42 12.34
CA MET A 18 -29.86 -10.58 12.36
C MET A 18 -29.16 -11.89 11.94
N ASP A 19 -28.13 -11.81 11.09
CA ASP A 19 -27.44 -12.98 10.57
C ASP A 19 -26.30 -13.46 11.48
N ALA A 20 -25.79 -12.61 12.38
CA ALA A 20 -24.59 -12.87 13.16
C ALA A 20 -24.74 -14.06 14.13
N GLU A 21 -25.90 -14.24 14.74
CA GLU A 21 -26.14 -15.29 15.76
C GLU A 21 -26.27 -16.68 15.14
N ALA A 22 -26.86 -16.79 13.97
CA ALA A 22 -27.17 -18.07 13.31
C ALA A 22 -26.13 -18.48 12.25
N ASN A 23 -25.22 -17.60 11.87
CA ASN A 23 -24.28 -17.79 10.78
C ASN A 23 -22.83 -17.77 11.28
N HIS A 24 -22.23 -18.94 11.47
CA HIS A 24 -20.84 -19.08 11.94
C HIS A 24 -19.82 -18.40 11.00
N TYR A 25 -20.03 -18.41 9.70
CA TYR A 25 -19.19 -17.67 8.75
C TYR A 25 -19.24 -16.17 9.02
N TRP A 26 -20.44 -15.63 9.21
CA TRP A 26 -20.69 -14.23 9.45
C TRP A 26 -20.03 -13.74 10.75
N SER A 27 -20.28 -14.45 11.86
CA SER A 27 -19.75 -14.12 13.18
C SER A 27 -18.23 -14.29 13.26
N TYR A 28 -17.68 -15.38 12.68
CA TYR A 28 -16.24 -15.62 12.66
C TYR A 28 -15.47 -14.51 11.93
N HIS A 29 -16.01 -14.01 10.82
CA HIS A 29 -15.38 -12.94 10.04
C HIS A 29 -15.75 -11.53 10.55
N GLY A 30 -16.62 -11.39 11.56
CA GLY A 30 -17.06 -10.11 12.12
C GLY A 30 -17.76 -9.22 11.08
N LEU A 31 -18.51 -9.83 10.13
CA LEU A 31 -19.09 -9.12 9.00
C LEU A 31 -20.17 -8.12 9.41
N ASP A 32 -20.86 -8.36 10.52
CA ASP A 32 -21.79 -7.44 11.15
C ASP A 32 -21.17 -6.06 11.38
N ARG A 33 -19.98 -6.02 11.95
CA ARG A 33 -19.25 -4.79 12.23
C ARG A 33 -18.57 -4.23 10.98
N LEU A 34 -17.94 -5.11 10.19
CA LEU A 34 -17.20 -4.70 8.99
C LEU A 34 -18.12 -4.02 7.97
N LEU A 35 -19.29 -4.60 7.68
CA LEU A 35 -20.20 -4.06 6.67
C LEU A 35 -21.01 -2.86 7.20
N ALA A 36 -21.18 -2.73 8.53
CA ALA A 36 -21.84 -1.58 9.14
C ALA A 36 -20.96 -0.34 9.29
N CYS A 37 -19.63 -0.45 9.09
CA CYS A 37 -18.73 0.70 9.30
C CYS A 37 -18.70 1.69 8.13
N LYS A 38 -19.38 1.41 7.02
CA LYS A 38 -19.48 2.31 5.88
C LYS A 38 -20.59 3.34 6.12
N ALA A 39 -20.22 4.62 6.13
CA ALA A 39 -21.14 5.72 6.44
C ALA A 39 -20.98 6.88 5.43
N PRO A 40 -21.64 6.80 4.25
CA PRO A 40 -21.68 7.90 3.29
C PRO A 40 -22.28 9.16 3.92
N VAL A 41 -21.75 10.33 3.57
CA VAL A 41 -22.22 11.62 4.08
C VAL A 41 -23.07 12.40 3.06
N THR A 42 -23.14 11.91 1.81
CA THR A 42 -23.96 12.47 0.74
C THR A 42 -24.94 11.42 0.18
N ALA A 43 -25.80 11.84 -0.73
CA ALA A 43 -26.69 10.93 -1.46
C ALA A 43 -26.09 10.43 -2.79
N SER A 44 -24.81 10.66 -3.05
CA SER A 44 -24.15 10.22 -4.28
C SER A 44 -24.02 8.70 -4.32
N GLU A 45 -24.44 8.08 -5.42
CA GLU A 45 -24.33 6.63 -5.62
C GLU A 45 -22.88 6.11 -5.62
N ASP A 46 -21.93 6.98 -5.96
CA ASP A 46 -20.51 6.62 -6.06
C ASP A 46 -19.73 6.74 -4.74
N GLU A 47 -20.28 7.46 -3.75
CA GLU A 47 -19.61 7.63 -2.45
C GLU A 47 -19.43 6.29 -1.72
N ASP A 48 -20.42 5.42 -1.81
CA ASP A 48 -20.35 4.06 -1.29
C ASP A 48 -19.17 3.27 -1.88
N GLY A 49 -19.01 3.35 -3.20
CA GLY A 49 -17.91 2.70 -3.91
C GLY A 49 -16.54 3.29 -3.54
N PHE A 50 -16.49 4.62 -3.39
CA PHE A 50 -15.29 5.33 -2.94
C PHE A 50 -14.83 4.85 -1.56
N ILE A 51 -15.75 4.79 -0.59
CA ILE A 51 -15.45 4.30 0.77
C ILE A 51 -15.01 2.84 0.72
N ALA A 52 -15.73 1.98 -0.02
CA ALA A 52 -15.41 0.55 -0.10
C ALA A 52 -14.00 0.29 -0.66
N VAL A 53 -13.59 1.01 -1.71
CA VAL A 53 -12.24 0.88 -2.29
C VAL A 53 -11.17 1.23 -1.25
N HIS A 54 -11.33 2.32 -0.51
CA HIS A 54 -10.38 2.70 0.54
C HIS A 54 -10.33 1.67 1.67
N GLN A 55 -11.49 1.17 2.12
CA GLN A 55 -11.55 0.14 3.15
C GLN A 55 -10.86 -1.16 2.72
N ILE A 56 -11.02 -1.59 1.47
CA ILE A 56 -10.32 -2.77 0.92
C ILE A 56 -8.80 -2.55 0.92
N CYS A 57 -8.35 -1.37 0.49
CA CYS A 57 -6.92 -1.04 0.50
C CYS A 57 -6.36 -1.01 1.94
N GLU A 58 -7.07 -0.39 2.87
CA GLU A 58 -6.64 -0.29 4.28
C GLU A 58 -6.63 -1.65 4.99
N LEU A 59 -7.58 -2.55 4.71
CA LEU A 59 -7.54 -3.93 5.19
C LEU A 59 -6.36 -4.72 4.62
N ALA A 60 -6.03 -4.50 3.35
CA ALA A 60 -4.85 -5.11 2.73
C ALA A 60 -3.56 -4.56 3.35
N PHE A 61 -3.46 -3.24 3.57
CA PHE A 61 -2.33 -2.62 4.26
C PHE A 61 -2.17 -3.14 5.69
N HIS A 62 -3.29 -3.28 6.41
CA HIS A 62 -3.27 -3.86 7.75
C HIS A 62 -2.66 -5.26 7.77
N GLN A 63 -3.10 -6.14 6.86
CA GLN A 63 -2.54 -7.49 6.79
C GLN A 63 -1.06 -7.49 6.36
N MET A 64 -0.67 -6.59 5.45
CA MET A 64 0.75 -6.44 5.10
C MET A 64 1.59 -5.97 6.29
N LEU A 65 1.06 -5.09 7.15
CA LEU A 65 1.73 -4.65 8.38
C LEU A 65 1.85 -5.74 9.44
N LEU A 66 1.04 -6.80 9.37
CA LEU A 66 1.22 -8.00 10.21
C LEU A 66 2.29 -8.96 9.63
N ASP A 67 2.36 -9.06 8.30
CA ASP A 67 3.24 -10.03 7.63
C ASP A 67 4.65 -9.48 7.36
N LEU A 68 4.77 -8.19 7.05
CA LEU A 68 6.06 -7.58 6.70
C LEU A 68 7.06 -7.59 7.86
N PRO A 69 6.70 -7.25 9.11
CA PRO A 69 7.61 -7.39 10.25
C PRO A 69 8.08 -8.85 10.48
N ARG A 70 7.21 -9.83 10.21
CA ARG A 70 7.60 -11.25 10.28
C ARG A 70 8.62 -11.61 9.21
N ALA A 71 8.43 -11.09 7.98
CA ALA A 71 9.42 -11.25 6.92
C ALA A 71 10.75 -10.60 7.29
N LEU A 72 10.73 -9.38 7.85
CA LEU A 72 11.94 -8.67 8.27
C LEU A 72 12.67 -9.40 9.41
N THR A 73 11.94 -9.93 10.40
CA THR A 73 12.51 -10.77 11.46
C THR A 73 13.19 -12.02 10.90
N ALA A 74 12.55 -12.67 9.95
CA ALA A 74 13.12 -13.82 9.27
C ALA A 74 14.35 -13.45 8.43
N LEU A 75 14.33 -12.31 7.74
CA LEU A 75 15.46 -11.79 6.98
C LEU A 75 16.63 -11.39 7.88
N GLU A 76 16.38 -10.85 9.08
CA GLU A 76 17.43 -10.58 10.07
C GLU A 76 18.14 -11.85 10.52
N ALA A 77 17.42 -12.97 10.64
CA ALA A 77 18.03 -14.25 10.96
C ALA A 77 18.89 -14.81 9.81
N VAL A 78 18.51 -14.50 8.55
CA VAL A 78 19.28 -14.90 7.35
C VAL A 78 20.49 -13.99 7.12
N PHE A 79 20.30 -12.68 7.28
CA PHE A 79 21.28 -11.62 7.00
C PHE A 79 21.42 -10.69 8.23
N PRO A 80 22.10 -11.12 9.30
CA PRO A 80 22.20 -10.31 10.51
C PRO A 80 22.70 -8.89 10.23
N SER A 81 21.96 -7.88 10.67
CA SER A 81 22.29 -6.46 10.44
C SER A 81 23.61 -6.05 11.09
N THR A 82 24.06 -6.79 12.11
CA THR A 82 25.34 -6.61 12.81
C THR A 82 26.52 -7.25 12.10
N ALA A 83 26.32 -8.10 11.09
CA ALA A 83 27.40 -8.73 10.36
C ALA A 83 28.11 -7.71 9.45
N PRO A 84 29.44 -7.59 9.51
CA PRO A 84 30.19 -6.60 8.70
C PRO A 84 30.17 -6.93 7.22
N THR A 85 30.10 -8.20 6.86
CA THR A 85 30.01 -8.68 5.48
C THR A 85 28.82 -9.62 5.35
N PRO A 86 27.88 -9.35 4.47
CA PRO A 86 26.78 -10.27 4.23
C PRO A 86 27.32 -11.54 3.53
N LEU A 87 26.95 -12.70 4.06
CA LEU A 87 27.26 -14.00 3.48
C LEU A 87 25.95 -14.78 3.31
N LEU A 88 25.84 -15.53 2.22
CA LEU A 88 24.75 -16.47 2.06
C LEU A 88 24.96 -17.65 3.01
N PRO A 89 23.94 -18.09 3.76
CA PRO A 89 24.04 -19.31 4.52
C PRO A 89 24.25 -20.51 3.57
N ALA A 90 25.07 -21.47 4.01
CA ALA A 90 25.48 -22.62 3.18
C ALA A 90 24.30 -23.52 2.76
N LEU A 91 23.19 -23.48 3.49
CA LEU A 91 21.97 -24.25 3.20
C LEU A 91 20.73 -23.36 3.44
N PRO A 92 19.64 -23.61 2.70
CA PRO A 92 18.35 -23.02 3.03
C PRO A 92 17.99 -23.31 4.49
N CYS A 93 17.60 -22.30 5.24
CA CYS A 93 17.19 -22.42 6.64
C CYS A 93 15.70 -22.07 6.78
N ALA A 94 15.08 -22.52 7.87
CA ALA A 94 13.68 -22.24 8.14
C ALA A 94 13.36 -20.74 8.08
N ALA A 95 14.28 -19.89 8.51
CA ALA A 95 14.12 -18.45 8.44
C ALA A 95 13.97 -17.94 6.99
N LEU A 96 14.70 -18.51 6.02
CA LEU A 96 14.57 -18.15 4.61
C LEU A 96 13.21 -18.61 4.04
N GLU A 97 12.73 -19.78 4.45
CA GLU A 97 11.39 -20.26 4.08
C GLU A 97 10.30 -19.36 4.64
N ASP A 98 10.42 -18.93 5.89
CA ASP A 98 9.50 -17.98 6.53
C ASP A 98 9.53 -16.61 5.83
N ALA A 99 10.71 -16.08 5.51
CA ALA A 99 10.83 -14.84 4.75
C ALA A 99 10.11 -14.92 3.39
N LEU A 100 10.33 -16.01 2.65
CA LEU A 100 9.67 -16.28 1.38
C LEU A 100 8.15 -16.42 1.54
N TYR A 101 7.70 -17.09 2.59
CA TYR A 101 6.27 -17.28 2.86
C TYR A 101 5.57 -15.94 3.11
N PHE A 102 6.09 -15.14 4.04
CA PHE A 102 5.47 -13.85 4.38
C PHE A 102 5.58 -12.83 3.24
N LEU A 103 6.72 -12.77 2.54
CA LEU A 103 6.89 -11.89 1.39
C LEU A 103 5.92 -12.24 0.24
N ARG A 104 5.66 -13.53 0.00
CA ARG A 104 4.63 -13.96 -0.98
C ARG A 104 3.24 -13.49 -0.60
N ARG A 105 2.88 -13.54 0.70
CA ARG A 105 1.58 -13.04 1.20
C ARG A 105 1.45 -11.54 1.00
N VAL A 106 2.46 -10.78 1.41
CA VAL A 106 2.52 -9.33 1.18
C VAL A 106 2.34 -8.99 -0.30
N ASN A 107 3.04 -9.68 -1.19
CA ASN A 107 2.91 -9.48 -2.63
C ASN A 107 1.51 -9.83 -3.18
N ARG A 108 0.78 -10.77 -2.55
CA ARG A 108 -0.61 -11.06 -2.90
C ARG A 108 -1.55 -9.95 -2.49
N PHE A 109 -1.38 -9.37 -1.30
CA PHE A 109 -2.16 -8.21 -0.87
C PHE A 109 -1.88 -6.97 -1.72
N TRP A 110 -0.64 -6.75 -2.14
CA TRP A 110 -0.32 -5.72 -3.14
C TRP A 110 -1.10 -5.89 -4.45
N ARG A 111 -1.27 -7.12 -4.91
CA ARG A 111 -2.09 -7.37 -6.12
C ARG A 111 -3.55 -6.98 -5.90
N THR A 112 -4.11 -7.26 -4.71
CA THR A 112 -5.47 -6.83 -4.36
C THR A 112 -5.59 -5.32 -4.40
N VAL A 113 -4.68 -4.58 -3.76
CA VAL A 113 -4.65 -3.12 -3.79
C VAL A 113 -4.58 -2.59 -5.22
N ASN A 114 -3.66 -3.11 -6.04
CA ASN A 114 -3.47 -2.68 -7.42
C ASN A 114 -4.65 -3.02 -8.35
N ALA A 115 -5.43 -4.05 -8.02
CA ALA A 115 -6.65 -4.39 -8.75
C ALA A 115 -7.85 -3.54 -8.32
N THR A 116 -7.86 -3.08 -7.06
CA THR A 116 -8.99 -2.34 -6.48
C THR A 116 -8.91 -0.85 -6.75
N LEU A 117 -7.72 -0.26 -6.62
CA LEU A 117 -7.54 1.20 -6.72
C LEU A 117 -8.05 1.83 -8.05
N PRO A 118 -7.87 1.19 -9.23
CA PRO A 118 -8.38 1.76 -10.49
C PRO A 118 -9.90 1.96 -10.54
N ILE A 119 -10.68 1.25 -9.72
CA ILE A 119 -12.14 1.43 -9.62
C ILE A 119 -12.50 2.89 -9.31
N LEU A 120 -11.66 3.58 -8.54
CA LEU A 120 -11.86 5.01 -8.26
C LEU A 120 -11.84 5.87 -9.54
N GLY A 121 -11.15 5.44 -10.59
CA GLY A 121 -11.12 6.13 -11.88
C GLY A 121 -12.45 6.03 -12.64
N ASP A 122 -13.24 5.00 -12.38
CA ASP A 122 -14.51 4.72 -13.06
C ASP A 122 -15.69 5.45 -12.41
N LEU A 123 -15.54 5.99 -11.20
CA LEU A 123 -16.58 6.74 -10.49
C LEU A 123 -16.99 7.97 -11.32
N ARG A 124 -18.31 8.16 -11.51
CA ARG A 124 -18.87 9.22 -12.35
C ARG A 124 -19.17 10.48 -11.58
N ALA A 125 -19.65 10.33 -10.36
CA ALA A 125 -20.19 11.38 -9.51
C ALA A 125 -19.20 11.85 -8.43
N PHE A 126 -17.88 11.64 -8.60
CA PHE A 126 -16.85 12.07 -7.64
C PHE A 126 -16.97 13.57 -7.29
N VAL A 127 -17.39 14.38 -8.25
CA VAL A 127 -17.63 15.82 -8.07
C VAL A 127 -18.68 16.11 -7.00
N GLU A 128 -19.72 15.27 -6.93
CA GLU A 128 -20.89 15.50 -6.07
C GLU A 128 -20.54 15.39 -4.57
N PHE A 129 -19.63 14.49 -4.22
CA PHE A 129 -19.28 14.29 -2.82
C PHE A 129 -17.87 14.80 -2.45
N ARG A 130 -17.08 15.24 -3.43
CA ARG A 130 -15.71 15.72 -3.20
C ARG A 130 -15.63 16.83 -2.13
N GLU A 131 -16.56 17.79 -2.16
CA GLU A 131 -16.59 18.89 -1.19
C GLU A 131 -16.92 18.38 0.23
N ALA A 132 -17.77 17.36 0.33
CA ALA A 132 -18.14 16.74 1.60
C ALA A 132 -16.99 15.95 2.25
N LEU A 133 -15.98 15.52 1.45
CA LEU A 133 -14.79 14.87 1.99
C LEU A 133 -13.95 15.81 2.86
N GLY A 134 -14.09 17.13 2.72
CA GLY A 134 -13.29 18.10 3.46
C GLY A 134 -11.79 17.93 3.22
N PRO A 135 -10.94 18.07 4.26
CA PRO A 135 -9.49 17.96 4.13
C PRO A 135 -9.00 16.49 4.07
N THR A 136 -9.86 15.52 3.75
CA THR A 136 -9.49 14.11 3.63
C THR A 136 -8.51 13.89 2.48
N SER A 137 -7.41 13.18 2.76
CA SER A 137 -6.36 12.91 1.79
C SER A 137 -5.80 11.51 1.98
N GLY A 138 -5.48 10.81 0.90
CA GLY A 138 -4.76 9.53 0.94
C GLY A 138 -3.38 9.62 1.61
N PHE A 139 -2.81 10.84 1.73
CA PHE A 139 -1.61 11.11 2.53
C PHE A 139 -1.81 10.68 3.99
N GLN A 140 -3.02 10.78 4.52
CA GLN A 140 -3.36 10.48 5.92
C GLN A 140 -3.48 8.98 6.23
N SER A 141 -3.21 8.08 5.29
CA SER A 141 -3.11 6.65 5.60
C SER A 141 -1.86 6.36 6.41
N ALA A 142 -2.00 6.30 7.73
CA ALA A 142 -0.90 5.94 8.63
C ALA A 142 -0.36 4.53 8.36
N GLN A 143 -1.22 3.60 7.94
CA GLN A 143 -0.81 2.25 7.58
C GLN A 143 0.11 2.26 6.35
N PHE A 144 -0.23 3.04 5.34
CA PHE A 144 0.62 3.17 4.16
C PHE A 144 1.98 3.82 4.49
N ARG A 145 2.01 4.86 5.34
CA ARG A 145 3.27 5.47 5.81
C ARG A 145 4.17 4.46 6.53
N ARG A 146 3.58 3.62 7.39
CA ARG A 146 4.32 2.51 8.05
C ARG A 146 4.87 1.50 7.04
N LEU A 147 4.11 1.15 6.00
CA LEU A 147 4.60 0.26 4.94
C LEU A 147 5.80 0.86 4.19
N GLU A 148 5.79 2.16 3.92
CA GLU A 148 6.93 2.86 3.31
C GLU A 148 8.18 2.75 4.18
N LEU A 149 8.07 2.99 5.49
CA LEU A 149 9.20 2.87 6.43
C LEU A 149 9.76 1.44 6.46
N LEU A 150 8.91 0.44 6.64
CA LEU A 150 9.31 -0.97 6.64
C LEU A 150 9.94 -1.41 5.32
N SER A 151 9.54 -0.78 4.21
CA SER A 151 10.12 -1.03 2.89
C SER A 151 11.48 -0.38 2.70
N GLY A 152 11.80 0.66 3.47
CA GLY A 152 12.95 1.54 3.23
C GLY A 152 12.71 2.54 2.10
N ALA A 153 11.45 2.79 1.75
CA ALA A 153 11.08 3.84 0.82
C ALA A 153 11.29 5.22 1.46
N PRO A 154 11.65 6.25 0.69
CA PRO A 154 11.68 7.61 1.19
C PRO A 154 10.28 8.00 1.68
N THR A 155 10.16 8.45 2.92
CA THR A 155 8.91 8.90 3.50
C THR A 155 8.79 10.42 3.40
N TYR A 156 7.57 10.91 3.19
CA TYR A 156 7.27 12.33 2.94
C TYR A 156 6.42 12.98 4.02
N TRP A 157 6.24 12.32 5.14
CA TRP A 157 5.44 12.86 6.23
C TRP A 157 6.11 14.01 6.98
N HIS A 158 7.44 14.18 6.85
CA HIS A 158 8.14 15.39 7.32
C HIS A 158 8.26 16.43 6.21
N GLY A 159 7.72 17.60 6.43
CA GLY A 159 7.78 18.71 5.50
C GLY A 159 6.98 18.41 4.24
N GLY A 160 5.75 17.97 4.43
CA GLY A 160 4.81 17.72 3.37
C GLY A 160 4.76 18.83 2.34
N THR A 161 3.89 18.71 1.38
CA THR A 161 3.73 19.72 0.34
C THR A 161 3.29 21.03 0.97
N ALA A 162 4.25 21.87 1.38
CA ALA A 162 3.97 23.24 1.67
C ALA A 162 3.45 23.94 0.39
N ASP A 163 2.56 24.89 0.53
CA ASP A 163 2.20 25.80 -0.56
C ASP A 163 3.44 26.56 -1.07
N GLU A 164 3.29 27.37 -2.11
CA GLU A 164 4.39 28.16 -2.66
C GLU A 164 5.02 29.12 -1.62
N ALA A 165 4.29 29.41 -0.54
CA ALA A 165 4.75 30.25 0.59
C ALA A 165 5.43 29.44 1.71
N GLY A 166 5.51 28.10 1.57
CA GLY A 166 6.12 27.22 2.58
C GLY A 166 5.21 26.85 3.75
N THR A 167 3.89 27.11 3.65
CA THR A 167 2.91 26.79 4.70
C THR A 167 2.46 25.33 4.59
N PRO A 168 2.59 24.51 5.65
CA PRO A 168 2.08 23.12 5.64
C PRO A 168 0.57 23.07 5.45
N HIS A 169 0.08 22.09 4.71
CA HIS A 169 -1.36 21.87 4.58
C HIS A 169 -1.98 21.39 5.89
N VAL A 170 -3.21 21.82 6.16
CA VAL A 170 -3.94 21.49 7.41
C VAL A 170 -4.03 19.97 7.62
N ALA A 171 -4.26 19.20 6.56
CA ALA A 171 -4.34 17.74 6.64
C ALA A 171 -3.01 17.10 7.06
N GLU A 172 -1.89 17.62 6.60
CA GLU A 172 -0.54 17.13 6.93
C GLU A 172 -0.17 17.52 8.37
N THR A 173 -0.47 18.75 8.78
CA THR A 173 -0.24 19.19 10.16
C THR A 173 -1.03 18.36 11.17
N ALA A 174 -2.31 18.08 10.89
CA ALA A 174 -3.13 17.22 11.73
C ALA A 174 -2.63 15.78 11.77
N PHE A 175 -2.14 15.26 10.63
CA PHE A 175 -1.52 13.95 10.54
C PHE A 175 -0.25 13.86 11.38
N ASP A 176 0.67 14.81 11.23
CA ASP A 176 1.93 14.85 11.99
C ASP A 176 1.67 14.96 13.50
N ALA A 177 0.72 15.79 13.92
CA ALA A 177 0.35 15.89 15.32
C ALA A 177 -0.17 14.56 15.90
N ARG A 178 -0.82 13.72 15.08
CA ARG A 178 -1.40 12.45 15.53
C ARG A 178 -0.43 11.27 15.44
N TYR A 179 0.37 11.19 14.39
CA TYR A 179 1.16 10.01 14.04
C TYR A 179 2.66 10.27 13.92
N GLY A 180 3.11 11.53 13.85
CA GLY A 180 4.50 11.89 13.57
C GLY A 180 5.48 11.21 14.52
N ALA A 181 5.27 11.33 15.83
CA ALA A 181 6.17 10.72 16.84
C ALA A 181 6.24 9.18 16.72
N GLU A 182 5.14 8.53 16.40
CA GLU A 182 5.10 7.07 16.20
C GLU A 182 5.87 6.66 14.94
N LEU A 183 5.71 7.42 13.86
CA LEU A 183 6.42 7.15 12.61
C LEU A 183 7.91 7.43 12.73
N GLU A 184 8.32 8.46 13.49
CA GLU A 184 9.73 8.72 13.82
C GLU A 184 10.35 7.56 14.62
N ALA A 185 9.65 7.09 15.64
CA ALA A 185 10.11 5.95 16.43
C ALA A 185 10.27 4.70 15.56
N LEU A 186 9.31 4.43 14.67
CA LEU A 186 9.40 3.32 13.72
C LEU A 186 10.55 3.52 12.73
N ALA A 187 10.78 4.71 12.21
CA ALA A 187 11.90 5.00 11.31
C ALA A 187 13.26 4.71 11.97
N ILE A 188 13.41 5.04 13.24
CA ILE A 188 14.61 4.72 14.03
C ILE A 188 14.74 3.20 14.20
N GLU A 189 13.65 2.52 14.57
CA GLU A 189 13.63 1.07 14.80
C GLU A 189 14.03 0.28 13.55
N VAL A 190 13.53 0.68 12.36
CA VAL A 190 13.79 -0.05 11.11
C VAL A 190 15.05 0.41 10.38
N SER A 191 15.79 1.37 10.93
CA SER A 191 17.04 1.86 10.33
C SER A 191 18.07 0.72 10.19
N GLY A 192 18.52 0.47 8.97
CA GLY A 192 19.41 -0.65 8.62
C GLY A 192 18.74 -2.04 8.61
N ARG A 193 17.42 -2.10 8.77
CA ARG A 193 16.61 -3.34 8.90
C ARG A 193 15.33 -3.33 8.05
N SER A 194 15.24 -2.43 7.09
CA SER A 194 14.12 -2.39 6.13
C SER A 194 14.28 -3.44 5.03
N LEU A 195 13.24 -3.66 4.22
CA LEU A 195 13.37 -4.51 3.02
C LEU A 195 14.49 -4.05 2.09
N ARG A 196 14.69 -2.74 1.97
CA ARG A 196 15.78 -2.16 1.17
C ARG A 196 17.15 -2.56 1.68
N ASP A 197 17.31 -2.57 3.00
CA ASP A 197 18.58 -2.94 3.63
C ASP A 197 18.89 -4.42 3.40
N TYR A 198 17.90 -5.30 3.55
CA TYR A 198 18.07 -6.73 3.28
C TYR A 198 18.22 -7.05 1.79
N ALA A 199 17.57 -6.29 0.91
CA ALA A 199 17.79 -6.40 -0.53
C ALA A 199 19.23 -6.04 -0.90
N ALA A 200 19.79 -4.99 -0.27
CA ALA A 200 21.19 -4.62 -0.46
C ALA A 200 22.14 -5.72 0.05
N ARG A 201 21.88 -6.30 1.23
CA ARG A 201 22.66 -7.42 1.76
C ARG A 201 22.62 -8.65 0.87
N LEU A 202 21.44 -9.01 0.32
CA LEU A 202 21.29 -10.10 -0.64
C LEU A 202 22.09 -9.81 -1.92
N ARG A 203 22.01 -8.60 -2.45
CA ARG A 203 22.76 -8.16 -3.63
C ARG A 203 24.28 -8.27 -3.40
N ASP A 204 24.74 -7.77 -2.24
CA ASP A 204 26.16 -7.70 -1.93
C ASP A 204 26.75 -9.10 -1.61
N ALA A 205 25.90 -10.03 -1.16
CA ALA A 205 26.24 -11.44 -0.95
C ALA A 205 25.98 -12.32 -2.20
N TRP A 206 25.56 -11.73 -3.33
CA TRP A 206 25.13 -12.51 -4.49
C TRP A 206 26.25 -13.34 -5.08
N ASP A 207 26.02 -14.64 -5.14
CA ASP A 207 26.88 -15.63 -5.76
C ASP A 207 26.08 -16.39 -6.83
N PRO A 208 26.43 -16.30 -8.14
CA PRO A 208 25.69 -16.96 -9.20
C PRO A 208 25.52 -18.47 -9.02
N ASP A 209 26.49 -19.16 -8.38
CA ASP A 209 26.42 -20.60 -8.15
C ASP A 209 25.42 -20.95 -7.04
N CYS A 210 25.31 -20.10 -6.00
CA CYS A 210 24.37 -20.25 -4.89
C CYS A 210 22.99 -19.66 -5.21
N CYS A 211 22.91 -18.69 -6.12
CA CYS A 211 21.71 -17.96 -6.49
C CYS A 211 21.15 -18.36 -7.88
N ALA A 212 21.35 -19.61 -8.29
CA ALA A 212 20.77 -20.13 -9.52
C ALA A 212 19.23 -20.00 -9.52
N PRO A 213 18.55 -19.97 -10.69
CA PRO A 213 17.11 -19.73 -10.81
C PRO A 213 16.20 -20.60 -9.95
N GLU A 214 16.62 -21.83 -9.60
CA GLU A 214 15.93 -22.76 -8.72
C GLU A 214 16.22 -22.55 -7.23
N SER A 215 17.14 -21.67 -6.89
CA SER A 215 17.55 -21.45 -5.49
C SER A 215 16.50 -20.60 -4.73
N PRO A 216 16.38 -20.80 -3.40
CA PRO A 216 15.52 -19.96 -2.59
C PRO A 216 16.02 -18.51 -2.50
N PHE A 217 17.30 -18.24 -2.69
CA PHE A 217 17.84 -16.88 -2.75
C PHE A 217 17.40 -16.14 -4.03
N TYR A 218 17.40 -16.83 -5.16
CA TYR A 218 16.80 -16.30 -6.38
C TYR A 218 15.30 -16.02 -6.20
N ALA A 219 14.57 -16.96 -5.58
CA ALA A 219 13.16 -16.76 -5.27
C ALA A 219 12.93 -15.54 -4.34
N LEU A 220 13.84 -15.31 -3.38
CA LEU A 220 13.80 -14.13 -2.51
C LEU A 220 14.01 -12.84 -3.31
N ALA A 221 15.04 -12.78 -4.17
CA ALA A 221 15.30 -11.63 -5.02
C ALA A 221 14.10 -11.31 -5.92
N GLN A 222 13.55 -12.33 -6.59
CA GLN A 222 12.35 -12.17 -7.42
C GLN A 222 11.11 -11.74 -6.59
N GLY A 223 11.00 -12.19 -5.35
CA GLY A 223 9.97 -11.75 -4.40
C GLY A 223 10.08 -10.27 -4.04
N LEU A 224 11.28 -9.79 -3.79
CA LEU A 224 11.59 -8.38 -3.53
C LEU A 224 11.31 -7.51 -4.79
N LEU A 225 11.78 -7.92 -5.96
CA LEU A 225 11.50 -7.20 -7.21
C LEU A 225 10.01 -7.13 -7.54
N ARG A 226 9.22 -8.17 -7.18
CA ARG A 226 7.75 -8.13 -7.30
C ARG A 226 7.15 -7.11 -6.34
N TYR A 227 7.66 -7.00 -5.12
CA TYR A 227 7.24 -5.99 -4.16
C TYR A 227 7.49 -4.57 -4.69
N GLU A 228 8.71 -4.30 -5.14
CA GLU A 228 9.08 -3.00 -5.75
C GLU A 228 8.15 -2.63 -6.90
N ARG A 229 7.96 -3.54 -7.85
CA ARG A 229 7.07 -3.31 -9.00
C ARG A 229 5.62 -3.09 -8.58
N ALA A 230 5.15 -3.79 -7.55
CA ALA A 230 3.78 -3.65 -7.06
C ALA A 230 3.57 -2.28 -6.41
N GLN A 231 4.52 -1.80 -5.63
CA GLN A 231 4.49 -0.47 -5.02
C GLN A 231 4.55 0.63 -6.10
N LEU A 232 5.42 0.50 -7.09
CA LEU A 232 5.48 1.43 -8.22
C LEU A 232 4.14 1.50 -8.98
N ARG A 233 3.52 0.35 -9.26
CA ARG A 233 2.20 0.28 -9.90
C ARG A 233 1.12 0.97 -9.08
N PHE A 234 1.15 0.82 -7.75
CA PHE A 234 0.23 1.52 -6.87
C PHE A 234 0.34 3.04 -7.04
N HIS A 235 1.54 3.59 -7.04
CA HIS A 235 1.75 5.04 -7.21
C HIS A 235 1.30 5.52 -8.59
N GLN A 236 1.62 4.77 -9.64
CA GLN A 236 1.20 5.08 -11.02
C GLN A 236 -0.33 5.05 -11.16
N ALA A 237 -0.99 4.03 -10.59
CA ALA A 237 -2.45 3.92 -10.59
C ALA A 237 -3.10 5.06 -9.79
N HIS A 238 -2.55 5.40 -8.62
CA HIS A 238 -3.04 6.50 -7.81
C HIS A 238 -2.92 7.85 -8.56
N LEU A 239 -1.78 8.09 -9.21
CA LEU A 239 -1.59 9.28 -10.05
C LEU A 239 -2.60 9.33 -11.21
N ALA A 240 -2.82 8.20 -11.89
CA ALA A 240 -3.78 8.10 -12.99
C ALA A 240 -5.21 8.40 -12.52
N VAL A 241 -5.63 7.80 -11.40
CA VAL A 241 -6.94 8.05 -10.77
C VAL A 241 -7.08 9.54 -10.41
N ALA A 242 -6.09 10.11 -9.71
CA ALA A 242 -6.13 11.52 -9.32
C ALA A 242 -6.22 12.45 -10.54
N LYS A 243 -5.42 12.21 -11.59
CA LYS A 243 -5.49 12.98 -12.85
C LYS A 243 -6.87 12.88 -13.50
N THR A 244 -7.44 11.67 -13.58
CA THR A 244 -8.75 11.44 -14.20
C THR A 244 -9.87 12.15 -13.44
N GLN A 245 -9.93 11.99 -12.13
CA GLN A 245 -11.00 12.55 -11.32
C GLN A 245 -10.90 14.08 -11.18
N LEU A 246 -9.71 14.62 -11.01
CA LEU A 246 -9.52 16.06 -10.85
C LEU A 246 -9.65 16.82 -12.18
N ALA A 247 -9.29 16.20 -13.30
CA ALA A 247 -9.54 16.79 -14.63
C ALA A 247 -11.03 16.99 -14.91
N ARG A 248 -11.90 16.09 -14.44
CA ARG A 248 -13.35 16.20 -14.58
C ARG A 248 -13.94 17.43 -13.87
N VAL A 249 -13.28 17.89 -12.81
CA VAL A 249 -13.71 19.05 -12.00
C VAL A 249 -12.97 20.34 -12.31
N GLY A 250 -12.00 20.31 -13.24
CA GLY A 250 -11.18 21.48 -13.55
C GLY A 250 -10.31 21.96 -12.37
N VAL A 251 -10.02 21.08 -11.42
CA VAL A 251 -9.27 21.40 -10.20
C VAL A 251 -7.91 20.73 -10.26
N TYR A 252 -6.86 21.49 -9.95
CA TYR A 252 -5.48 21.03 -9.97
C TYR A 252 -4.90 20.78 -8.57
N THR A 253 -5.74 20.91 -7.53
CA THR A 253 -5.37 20.68 -6.13
C THR A 253 -6.13 19.48 -5.58
N GLY A 254 -5.44 18.61 -4.84
CA GLY A 254 -6.06 17.49 -4.14
C GLY A 254 -7.00 17.93 -3.02
N THR A 255 -7.80 17.01 -2.47
CA THR A 255 -8.72 17.27 -1.34
C THR A 255 -7.97 17.78 -0.10
N GLY A 256 -6.70 17.45 0.07
CA GLY A 256 -5.81 17.98 1.11
C GLY A 256 -5.21 19.35 0.81
N GLY A 257 -5.57 20.01 -0.33
CA GLY A 257 -5.09 21.34 -0.71
C GLY A 257 -3.74 21.36 -1.43
N SER A 258 -3.03 20.23 -1.54
CA SER A 258 -1.74 20.15 -2.23
C SER A 258 -1.89 20.14 -3.75
N ALA A 259 -0.91 20.72 -4.46
CA ALA A 259 -0.75 20.53 -5.90
C ALA A 259 -0.36 19.06 -6.16
N PHE A 260 -1.38 18.18 -6.26
CA PHE A 260 -1.21 16.73 -6.31
C PHE A 260 -0.25 16.27 -7.40
N ALA A 261 -0.24 16.94 -8.56
CA ALA A 261 0.67 16.60 -9.66
C ALA A 261 2.14 16.80 -9.28
N THR A 262 2.45 17.83 -8.50
CA THR A 262 3.80 18.10 -7.99
C THR A 262 4.20 17.07 -6.93
N TYR A 263 3.28 16.75 -6.02
CA TYR A 263 3.49 15.73 -4.98
C TYR A 263 3.77 14.35 -5.61
N LEU A 264 2.91 13.90 -6.52
CA LEU A 264 3.04 12.59 -7.14
C LEU A 264 4.24 12.51 -8.12
N ARG A 265 4.61 13.62 -8.77
CA ARG A 265 5.81 13.68 -9.61
C ARG A 265 7.09 13.58 -8.79
N ARG A 266 7.16 14.25 -7.62
CA ARG A 266 8.27 14.08 -6.67
C ARG A 266 8.40 12.64 -6.20
N TYR A 267 7.28 11.93 -6.11
CA TYR A 267 7.26 10.50 -5.81
C TYR A 267 7.91 9.68 -6.93
N GLU A 268 7.56 9.94 -8.19
CA GLU A 268 8.19 9.28 -9.36
C GLU A 268 9.68 9.62 -9.48
N GLU A 269 10.06 10.87 -9.29
CA GLU A 269 11.45 11.35 -9.43
C GLU A 269 12.39 10.85 -8.31
N ARG A 270 11.87 10.63 -7.10
CA ARG A 270 12.65 10.18 -5.93
C ARG A 270 12.61 8.68 -5.71
N HIS A 271 11.64 7.99 -6.26
CA HIS A 271 11.56 6.54 -6.26
C HIS A 271 12.32 5.96 -7.47
N GLY A 272 13.60 6.26 -7.59
CA GLY A 272 14.51 5.35 -8.25
C GLY A 272 14.23 3.90 -7.80
N GLU A 273 14.95 2.94 -8.22
CA GLU A 273 14.78 1.56 -7.77
C GLU A 273 14.68 1.51 -6.23
N LEU A 274 13.61 0.93 -5.69
CA LEU A 274 13.45 0.72 -4.24
C LEU A 274 14.58 -0.18 -3.73
N PHE A 275 14.99 -1.15 -4.55
CA PHE A 275 16.09 -2.07 -4.28
C PHE A 275 17.23 -1.89 -5.31
N PRO A 276 18.06 -0.82 -5.17
CA PRO A 276 19.06 -0.45 -6.18
C PRO A 276 20.02 -1.58 -6.53
N GLY A 277 20.13 -1.87 -7.82
CA GLY A 277 21.07 -2.87 -8.34
C GLY A 277 20.69 -4.33 -8.08
N LEU A 278 19.56 -4.63 -7.40
CA LEU A 278 19.15 -6.02 -7.20
C LEU A 278 18.78 -6.69 -8.53
N SER A 279 18.12 -5.97 -9.43
CA SER A 279 17.78 -6.46 -10.78
C SER A 279 19.00 -6.72 -11.65
N ALA A 280 20.11 -6.01 -11.40
CA ALA A 280 21.36 -6.19 -12.15
C ALA A 280 22.03 -7.54 -11.84
N VAL A 281 21.89 -8.05 -10.60
CA VAL A 281 22.47 -9.36 -10.22
C VAL A 281 21.48 -10.51 -10.38
N ALA A 282 20.20 -10.30 -10.06
CA ALA A 282 19.17 -11.34 -10.09
C ALA A 282 18.46 -11.45 -11.48
N GLY A 283 18.83 -10.62 -12.44
CA GLY A 283 18.12 -10.52 -13.70
C GLY A 283 16.76 -9.78 -13.58
N PRO A 284 16.11 -9.51 -14.71
CA PRO A 284 14.80 -8.86 -14.71
C PRO A 284 13.75 -9.74 -14.03
N LEU A 285 12.67 -9.10 -13.55
CA LEU A 285 11.55 -9.83 -12.96
C LEU A 285 10.93 -10.77 -13.98
N ASN A 286 10.87 -12.04 -13.63
CA ASN A 286 10.16 -13.04 -14.42
C ASN A 286 8.65 -12.78 -14.40
N ALA A 287 8.00 -12.87 -15.57
CA ALA A 287 6.59 -12.57 -15.78
C ALA A 287 5.65 -13.49 -14.97
#